data_4394f2568b20434bb218da57bd681c51
#
_entry.id   4394f2568b20434bb218da57bd681c51
#
_cell.length_a   1.000
_cell.length_b   1.000
_cell.length_c   1.000
_cell.angle_alpha   90.00
_cell.angle_beta   90.00
_cell.angle_gamma   90.00
#
_symmetry.space_group_name_H-M   'P 1'
#
loop_
_entity.id
_entity.type
_entity.pdbx_description
1 polymer ?
#
loop_
_entity_poly.entity_id
_entity_poly.type
_entity_poly.pdbx_seq_one_letter_code
_entity_poly.pdbx_strand_id
1 'polypeptide(L)'
;MKATGPESVADRVRTIVPTIEMLPVRTPTLPPATHTNTFLIGTGEAVLIEPATPYREEQDLMVQWVQSARLRGVEPVAILATHHHPDHVGGAMALRERLQLPLWGHAMTAQRLDGIV
;
A
#
# COMPACT_ATOMS: atom_id res chain seq x y z
N MET A 1 12.36 -21.20 12.65
CA MET A 1 13.44 -20.19 12.56
C MET A 1 13.31 -19.42 11.27
N LYS A 2 13.45 -18.13 11.35
CA LYS A 2 13.36 -17.30 10.16
C LYS A 2 14.61 -17.45 9.31
N ALA A 3 14.42 -17.62 8.01
CA ALA A 3 15.55 -17.72 7.09
C ALA A 3 16.30 -16.41 7.01
N THR A 4 17.60 -16.50 6.70
CA THR A 4 18.39 -15.32 6.37
C THR A 4 17.99 -14.89 4.96
N GLY A 5 17.45 -13.71 4.81
CA GLY A 5 16.98 -13.21 3.52
C GLY A 5 15.97 -12.11 3.70
N PRO A 6 15.30 -11.70 2.62
CA PRO A 6 14.32 -10.63 2.72
C PRO A 6 13.22 -10.96 3.73
N GLU A 7 12.79 -9.94 4.43
CA GLU A 7 11.65 -10.05 5.35
C GLU A 7 10.41 -10.45 4.57
N SER A 8 9.63 -11.39 5.11
CA SER A 8 8.36 -11.74 4.48
C SER A 8 7.29 -10.72 4.89
N VAL A 9 6.27 -10.58 4.04
CA VAL A 9 5.17 -9.65 4.34
C VAL A 9 4.44 -10.08 5.62
N ALA A 10 4.31 -11.38 5.87
CA ALA A 10 3.64 -11.89 7.06
C ALA A 10 4.31 -11.44 8.36
N ASP A 11 5.61 -11.20 8.33
CA ASP A 11 6.35 -10.74 9.50
C ASP A 11 6.06 -9.30 9.85
N ARG A 12 5.61 -8.50 8.89
CA ARG A 12 5.46 -7.05 9.04
C ARG A 12 3.99 -6.62 9.14
N VAL A 13 3.07 -7.36 8.53
CA VAL A 13 1.65 -7.02 8.55
C VAL A 13 1.08 -7.08 9.96
N ARG A 14 0.25 -6.11 10.29
CA ARG A 14 -0.47 -6.04 11.58
C ARG A 14 -1.96 -6.05 11.31
N THR A 15 -2.69 -6.93 11.99
CA THR A 15 -4.15 -6.90 11.95
C THR A 15 -4.64 -5.99 13.08
N ILE A 16 -5.26 -4.87 12.70
CA ILE A 16 -5.79 -3.90 13.68
C ILE A 16 -7.12 -4.41 14.23
N VAL A 17 -8.03 -4.72 13.33
CA VAL A 17 -9.31 -5.42 13.59
C VAL A 17 -9.52 -6.36 12.40
N PRO A 18 -10.48 -7.30 12.46
CA PRO A 18 -10.61 -8.29 11.37
C PRO A 18 -10.77 -7.70 9.97
N THR A 19 -11.29 -6.47 9.86
CA THR A 19 -11.51 -5.81 8.57
C THR A 19 -10.40 -4.86 8.17
N ILE A 20 -9.37 -4.65 9.01
CA ILE A 20 -8.31 -3.67 8.76
C ILE A 20 -6.95 -4.29 9.03
N GLU A 21 -6.14 -4.41 7.99
CA GLU A 21 -4.73 -4.78 8.11
C GLU A 21 -3.87 -3.56 7.83
N MET A 22 -2.71 -3.50 8.47
CA MET A 22 -1.76 -2.41 8.31
C MET A 22 -0.40 -2.98 7.96
N LEU A 23 0.26 -2.36 6.97
CA LEU A 23 1.64 -2.66 6.62
C LEU A 23 2.45 -1.38 6.71
N PRO A 24 3.35 -1.28 7.71
CA PRO A 24 4.31 -0.18 7.72
C PRO A 24 5.32 -0.38 6.59
N VAL A 25 5.55 0.66 5.80
CA VAL A 25 6.51 0.61 4.70
C VAL A 25 7.50 1.76 4.84
N ARG A 26 8.75 1.51 4.50
CA ARG A 26 9.77 2.56 4.53
C ARG A 26 9.46 3.60 3.47
N THR A 27 9.54 4.85 3.84
CA THR A 27 9.30 5.99 2.95
C THR A 27 10.30 7.11 3.27
N PRO A 28 10.56 8.02 2.31
CA PRO A 28 11.38 9.20 2.58
C PRO A 28 10.56 10.23 3.36
N THR A 29 10.34 9.95 4.64
CA THR A 29 9.57 10.82 5.53
C THR A 29 10.51 11.58 6.48
N LEU A 30 9.95 12.52 7.25
CA LEU A 30 10.77 13.37 8.13
C LEU A 30 11.28 12.57 9.33
N PRO A 31 12.60 12.66 9.64
CA PRO A 31 13.13 12.03 10.85
C PRO A 31 12.43 12.54 12.11
N PRO A 32 12.30 11.70 13.16
CA PRO A 32 12.85 10.35 13.28
C PRO A 32 11.99 9.26 12.65
N ALA A 33 10.88 9.61 12.02
CA ALA A 33 10.03 8.64 11.36
C ALA A 33 10.75 8.03 10.15
N THR A 34 10.61 6.73 9.96
CA THR A 34 11.21 6.01 8.84
C THR A 34 10.17 5.28 8.00
N HIS A 35 8.94 5.19 8.49
CA HIS A 35 7.88 4.40 7.87
C HIS A 35 6.59 5.19 7.77
N THR A 36 5.79 4.85 6.77
CA THR A 36 4.41 5.30 6.63
C THR A 36 3.52 4.06 6.65
N ASN A 37 2.35 4.17 7.27
CA ASN A 37 1.44 3.04 7.36
C ASN A 37 0.54 2.98 6.13
N THR A 38 0.45 1.80 5.54
CA THR A 38 -0.46 1.49 4.46
C THR A 38 -1.53 0.56 5.01
N PHE A 39 -2.79 0.78 4.62
CA PHE A 39 -3.92 0.02 5.16
C PHE A 39 -4.63 -0.74 4.06
N LEU A 40 -5.10 -1.93 4.39
CA LEU A 40 -6.01 -2.70 3.55
C LEU A 40 -7.31 -2.85 4.33
N ILE A 41 -8.40 -2.29 3.84
CA ILE A 41 -9.66 -2.19 4.55
C ILE A 41 -10.75 -2.90 3.77
N GLY A 42 -11.35 -3.91 4.36
CA GLY A 42 -12.44 -4.69 3.79
C GLY A 42 -12.30 -6.17 4.07
N THR A 43 -13.37 -6.92 3.85
CA THR A 43 -13.39 -8.38 4.08
C THR A 43 -13.63 -9.17 2.80
N GLY A 44 -14.44 -8.68 1.89
CA GLY A 44 -14.58 -9.22 0.54
C GLY A 44 -13.87 -8.28 -0.40
N GLU A 45 -14.58 -7.29 -0.93
CA GLU A 45 -13.94 -6.20 -1.62
C GLU A 45 -13.24 -5.29 -0.62
N ALA A 46 -12.05 -4.79 -0.98
CA ALA A 46 -11.22 -4.00 -0.08
C ALA A 46 -10.59 -2.83 -0.80
N VAL A 47 -10.13 -1.85 -0.03
CA VAL A 47 -9.43 -0.68 -0.56
C VAL A 47 -8.03 -0.64 0.06
N LEU A 48 -7.02 -0.41 -0.78
CA LEU A 48 -5.64 -0.24 -0.35
C LEU A 48 -5.37 1.25 -0.20
N ILE A 49 -5.07 1.69 1.03
CA ILE A 49 -4.96 3.11 1.36
C ILE A 49 -3.51 3.49 1.60
N GLU A 50 -3.05 4.55 0.95
CA GLU A 50 -1.74 5.16 1.13
C GLU A 50 -0.57 4.21 0.83
N PRO A 51 -0.51 3.56 -0.34
CA PRO A 51 0.67 2.79 -0.71
C PRO A 51 1.79 3.74 -1.11
N ALA A 52 2.55 4.23 -0.14
CA ALA A 52 3.31 5.46 -0.26
C ALA A 52 4.77 5.29 -0.70
N THR A 53 5.32 4.09 -0.65
CA THR A 53 6.78 3.94 -0.78
C THR A 53 7.29 3.99 -2.22
N PRO A 54 8.36 4.76 -2.49
CA PRO A 54 9.06 4.71 -3.77
C PRO A 54 10.09 3.57 -3.85
N TYR A 55 10.35 2.88 -2.75
CA TYR A 55 11.40 1.84 -2.70
C TYR A 55 10.86 0.53 -3.28
N ARG A 56 11.59 -0.03 -4.22
CA ARG A 56 11.13 -1.20 -4.97
C ARG A 56 10.89 -2.41 -4.07
N GLU A 57 11.80 -2.67 -3.14
CA GLU A 57 11.67 -3.81 -2.23
C GLU A 57 10.47 -3.67 -1.31
N GLU A 58 10.09 -2.45 -0.95
CA GLU A 58 8.89 -2.21 -0.16
C GLU A 58 7.63 -2.38 -1.02
N GLN A 59 7.68 -1.95 -2.27
CA GLN A 59 6.59 -2.20 -3.22
C GLN A 59 6.39 -3.69 -3.44
N ASP A 60 7.47 -4.46 -3.50
CA ASP A 60 7.39 -5.91 -3.64
C ASP A 60 6.65 -6.55 -2.47
N LEU A 61 6.89 -6.05 -1.25
CA LEU A 61 6.16 -6.52 -0.07
C LEU A 61 4.66 -6.21 -0.17
N MET A 62 4.32 -5.04 -0.69
CA MET A 62 2.91 -4.68 -0.87
C MET A 62 2.22 -5.56 -1.91
N VAL A 63 2.91 -5.89 -2.99
CA VAL A 63 2.37 -6.82 -3.99
C VAL A 63 2.14 -8.20 -3.37
N GLN A 64 3.09 -8.68 -2.57
CA GLN A 64 2.93 -9.95 -1.84
C GLN A 64 1.73 -9.90 -0.89
N TRP A 65 1.55 -8.78 -0.21
CA TRP A 65 0.44 -8.58 0.72
C TRP A 65 -0.91 -8.69 -0.01
N VAL A 66 -1.04 -8.01 -1.15
CA VAL A 66 -2.26 -8.08 -1.96
C VAL A 66 -2.51 -9.50 -2.46
N GLN A 67 -1.47 -10.18 -2.94
CA GLN A 67 -1.60 -11.57 -3.40
C GLN A 67 -2.04 -12.49 -2.26
N SER A 68 -1.46 -12.32 -1.08
CA SER A 68 -1.83 -13.08 0.10
C SER A 68 -3.28 -12.83 0.51
N ALA A 69 -3.72 -11.57 0.44
CA ALA A 69 -5.11 -11.21 0.74
C ALA A 69 -6.07 -11.89 -0.23
N ARG A 70 -5.74 -11.90 -1.51
CA ARG A 70 -6.57 -12.56 -2.53
C ARG A 70 -6.74 -14.05 -2.25
N LEU A 71 -5.69 -14.70 -1.77
CA LEU A 71 -5.76 -16.12 -1.41
C LEU A 71 -6.70 -16.36 -0.23
N ARG A 72 -6.94 -15.34 0.60
CA ARG A 72 -7.87 -15.43 1.73
C ARG A 72 -9.28 -14.93 1.38
N GLY A 73 -9.52 -14.62 0.11
CA GLY A 73 -10.83 -14.13 -0.32
C GLY A 73 -11.03 -12.62 -0.18
N VAL A 74 -9.96 -11.88 0.09
CA VAL A 74 -10.02 -10.41 0.17
C VAL A 74 -9.52 -9.85 -1.16
N GLU A 75 -10.38 -9.18 -1.91
CA GLU A 75 -10.07 -8.67 -3.24
C GLU A 75 -9.95 -7.15 -3.22
N PRO A 76 -8.74 -6.61 -3.27
CA PRO A 76 -8.57 -5.16 -3.41
C PRO A 76 -9.14 -4.70 -4.75
N VAL A 77 -9.96 -3.65 -4.73
CA VAL A 77 -10.64 -3.13 -5.92
C VAL A 77 -10.18 -1.74 -6.29
N ALA A 78 -9.48 -1.05 -5.40
CA ALA A 78 -9.00 0.31 -5.65
C ALA A 78 -7.86 0.66 -4.73
N ILE A 79 -7.06 1.64 -5.15
CA ILE A 79 -6.04 2.29 -4.33
C ILE A 79 -6.54 3.70 -4.02
N LEU A 80 -6.47 4.11 -2.75
CA LEU A 80 -6.87 5.45 -2.34
C LEU A 80 -5.63 6.22 -1.88
N ALA A 81 -5.32 7.32 -2.59
CA ALA A 81 -4.26 8.24 -2.19
C ALA A 81 -4.90 9.48 -1.56
N THR A 82 -4.59 9.76 -0.29
CA THR A 82 -5.16 10.90 0.42
C THR A 82 -4.30 12.15 0.30
N HIS A 83 -3.02 12.01 -0.07
CA HIS A 83 -2.09 13.11 -0.23
C HIS A 83 -1.38 13.02 -1.58
N HIS A 84 -0.85 14.16 -2.05
CA HIS A 84 -0.07 14.21 -3.29
C HIS A 84 1.43 14.46 -3.04
N HIS A 85 1.88 14.38 -1.78
CA HIS A 85 3.29 14.55 -1.46
C HIS A 85 4.11 13.34 -1.91
N PRO A 86 5.39 13.53 -2.29
CA PRO A 86 6.21 12.42 -2.80
C PRO A 86 6.29 11.22 -1.88
N ASP A 87 6.25 11.44 -0.56
CA ASP A 87 6.27 10.34 0.40
C ASP A 87 4.95 9.56 0.47
N HIS A 88 3.93 9.99 -0.27
CA HIS A 88 2.62 9.33 -0.32
C HIS A 88 2.23 8.86 -1.72
N VAL A 89 2.80 9.42 -2.80
CA VAL A 89 2.34 9.13 -4.15
C VAL A 89 3.34 8.39 -5.02
N GLY A 90 4.63 8.41 -4.67
CA GLY A 90 5.63 7.71 -5.48
C GLY A 90 5.33 6.23 -5.62
N GLY A 91 4.91 5.58 -4.52
CA GLY A 91 4.51 4.18 -4.54
C GLY A 91 3.13 3.96 -5.14
N ALA A 92 2.20 4.91 -4.95
CA ALA A 92 0.83 4.76 -5.43
C ALA A 92 0.79 4.60 -6.95
N MET A 93 1.52 5.43 -7.67
CA MET A 93 1.56 5.34 -9.13
C MET A 93 2.18 4.03 -9.61
N ALA A 94 3.27 3.60 -8.98
CA ALA A 94 3.91 2.33 -9.32
C ALA A 94 2.99 1.15 -9.04
N LEU A 95 2.30 1.15 -7.90
CA LEU A 95 1.42 0.06 -7.53
C LEU A 95 0.14 0.03 -8.35
N ARG A 96 -0.36 1.18 -8.77
CA ARG A 96 -1.47 1.22 -9.73
C ARG A 96 -1.18 0.36 -10.94
N GLU A 97 0.01 0.48 -11.50
CA GLU A 97 0.40 -0.30 -12.65
C GLU A 97 0.66 -1.76 -12.33
N ARG A 98 1.39 -2.01 -11.24
CA ARG A 98 1.75 -3.39 -10.86
C ARG A 98 0.56 -4.22 -10.46
N LEU A 99 -0.44 -3.62 -9.82
CA LEU A 99 -1.63 -4.32 -9.33
C LEU A 99 -2.83 -4.22 -10.28
N GLN A 100 -2.75 -3.37 -11.29
CA GLN A 100 -3.84 -3.14 -12.25
C GLN A 100 -5.12 -2.71 -11.54
N LEU A 101 -4.97 -1.77 -10.58
CA LEU A 101 -6.10 -1.25 -9.82
C LEU A 101 -6.30 0.24 -10.11
N PRO A 102 -7.55 0.73 -10.10
CA PRO A 102 -7.78 2.17 -10.24
C PRO A 102 -7.22 2.91 -9.03
N LEU A 103 -6.73 4.11 -9.27
CA LEU A 103 -6.20 4.99 -8.23
C LEU A 103 -7.19 6.12 -8.01
N TRP A 104 -7.72 6.23 -6.80
CA TRP A 104 -8.68 7.24 -6.40
C TRP A 104 -8.03 8.27 -5.47
N GLY A 105 -8.53 9.50 -5.48
CA GLY A 105 -8.00 10.52 -4.62
C GLY A 105 -8.90 11.75 -4.57
N HIS A 106 -8.53 12.69 -3.72
CA HIS A 106 -9.18 13.99 -3.67
C HIS A 106 -9.01 14.70 -5.03
N ALA A 107 -9.93 15.60 -5.40
CA ALA A 107 -9.90 16.26 -6.69
C ALA A 107 -8.57 16.98 -6.95
N MET A 108 -8.01 17.66 -5.96
CA MET A 108 -6.71 18.34 -6.13
C MET A 108 -5.58 17.34 -6.32
N THR A 109 -5.65 16.21 -5.64
CA THR A 109 -4.69 15.12 -5.82
C THR A 109 -4.80 14.56 -7.24
N ALA A 110 -6.02 14.38 -7.73
CA ALA A 110 -6.27 13.90 -9.08
C ALA A 110 -5.67 14.82 -10.15
N GLN A 111 -5.74 16.13 -9.93
CA GLN A 111 -5.15 17.10 -10.86
C GLN A 111 -3.61 17.01 -10.88
N ARG A 112 -3.00 16.65 -9.75
CA ARG A 112 -1.54 16.56 -9.65
C ARG A 112 -1.00 15.21 -10.05
N LEU A 113 -1.82 14.16 -9.90
CA LEU A 113 -1.47 12.79 -10.26
C LEU A 113 -2.31 12.40 -11.46
N ASP A 114 -1.78 12.64 -12.62
CA ASP A 114 -2.47 12.26 -13.85
C ASP A 114 -2.85 10.78 -13.80
N GLY A 115 -4.11 10.48 -14.12
CA GLY A 115 -4.62 9.11 -14.13
C GLY A 115 -5.36 8.66 -12.88
N ILE A 116 -5.57 9.55 -11.90
CA ILE A 116 -6.48 9.27 -10.80
C ILE A 116 -7.93 9.40 -11.29
N VAL A 117 -8.73 8.47 -10.86
CA VAL A 117 -10.16 8.41 -11.24
C VAL A 117 -11.00 9.17 -10.22
#